data_86b0744f9578193519d65d551b71484c
#
_entry.id   86b0744f9578193519d65d551b71484c
#
_cell.length_a   1.000
_cell.length_b   1.000
_cell.length_c   1.000
_cell.angle_alpha   90.00
_cell.angle_beta   90.00
_cell.angle_gamma   90.00
#
_symmetry.space_group_name_H-M   'P 1'
#
loop_
_entity.id
_entity.type
_entity.pdbx_description
1 polymer ?
#
loop_
_entity_poly.entity_id
_entity_poly.type
_entity_poly.pdbx_seq_one_letter_code
_entity_poly.pdbx_strand_id
1 'polypeptide(L)'
;HKEVTIAMDSLKKKGMKDLIFDLEDNGGGYLQAAAQIANEFLQKGDLIVYTSGRAAPRQEYKAQANGRWRKGKVVVLTNEFTASAAEIVSGAIQDQDRGVVVGRRTFGKGLVQRPLSFDDGSEIRLTIAHYYTPSGRCIQKPYKKGDRLDYAMDLDNRYKHGEFTNQDSIHLSDSLKYYTLRKH
;
A
#
# COMPACT_ATOMS: atom_id res chain seq x y z
N HIS A 1 9.27 -10.67 5.07
CA HIS A 1 9.56 -11.21 3.75
C HIS A 1 9.91 -12.71 3.80
N LYS A 2 10.89 -13.14 4.64
CA LYS A 2 11.32 -14.55 4.72
C LYS A 2 10.15 -15.52 4.97
N GLU A 3 9.24 -15.20 5.88
CA GLU A 3 8.06 -16.02 6.20
C GLU A 3 7.14 -16.18 4.99
N VAL A 4 6.84 -15.06 4.29
CA VAL A 4 6.03 -15.08 3.07
C VAL A 4 6.66 -15.97 2.00
N THR A 5 7.96 -15.86 1.78
CA THR A 5 8.66 -16.67 0.77
C THR A 5 8.66 -18.15 1.11
N ILE A 6 8.83 -18.51 2.38
CA ILE A 6 8.75 -19.91 2.85
C ILE A 6 7.33 -20.47 2.62
N ALA A 7 6.31 -19.70 2.98
CA ALA A 7 4.91 -20.10 2.77
C ALA A 7 4.60 -20.30 1.29
N MET A 8 4.98 -19.34 0.43
CA MET A 8 4.79 -19.43 -1.01
C MET A 8 5.51 -20.63 -1.63
N ASP A 9 6.76 -20.89 -1.24
CA ASP A 9 7.52 -22.04 -1.72
C ASP A 9 6.88 -23.37 -1.28
N SER A 10 6.34 -23.43 -0.06
CA SER A 10 5.59 -24.60 0.44
C SER A 10 4.31 -24.83 -0.36
N LEU A 11 3.52 -23.78 -0.59
CA LEU A 11 2.28 -23.85 -1.37
C LEU A 11 2.56 -24.26 -2.83
N LYS A 12 3.62 -23.72 -3.42
CA LYS A 12 4.05 -24.06 -4.77
C LYS A 12 4.41 -25.54 -4.90
N LYS A 13 5.12 -26.11 -3.93
CA LYS A 13 5.43 -27.56 -3.87
C LYS A 13 4.15 -28.41 -3.77
N LYS A 14 3.08 -27.88 -3.17
CA LYS A 14 1.76 -28.54 -3.08
C LYS A 14 0.89 -28.32 -4.32
N GLY A 15 1.41 -27.68 -5.37
CA GLY A 15 0.71 -27.48 -6.63
C GLY A 15 -0.12 -26.21 -6.75
N MET A 16 0.14 -25.19 -5.90
CA MET A 16 -0.52 -23.88 -6.02
C MET A 16 -0.36 -23.31 -7.43
N LYS A 17 -1.46 -22.91 -8.05
CA LYS A 17 -1.51 -22.27 -9.37
C LYS A 17 -1.85 -20.79 -9.27
N ASP A 18 -2.77 -20.45 -8.39
CA ASP A 18 -3.28 -19.10 -8.16
C ASP A 18 -3.16 -18.77 -6.66
N LEU A 19 -3.08 -17.51 -6.32
CA LEU A 19 -2.83 -17.04 -4.96
C LEU A 19 -3.89 -16.03 -4.52
N ILE A 20 -4.48 -16.27 -3.36
CA ILE A 20 -5.15 -15.22 -2.58
C ILE A 20 -4.15 -14.76 -1.52
N PHE A 21 -3.81 -13.46 -1.57
CA PHE A 21 -2.90 -12.83 -0.63
C PHE A 21 -3.70 -11.90 0.28
N ASP A 22 -3.96 -12.38 1.49
CA ASP A 22 -4.79 -11.66 2.45
C ASP A 22 -3.97 -10.62 3.21
N LEU A 23 -4.39 -9.36 3.10
CA LEU A 23 -3.85 -8.20 3.82
C LEU A 23 -4.93 -7.51 4.68
N GLU A 24 -6.09 -8.14 4.89
CA GLU A 24 -7.10 -7.62 5.81
C GLU A 24 -6.49 -7.52 7.22
N ASP A 25 -6.83 -6.48 7.96
CA ASP A 25 -6.33 -6.18 9.30
C ASP A 25 -4.80 -6.03 9.42
N ASN A 26 -4.09 -5.92 8.29
CA ASN A 26 -2.64 -5.76 8.28
C ASN A 26 -2.26 -4.28 8.37
N GLY A 27 -1.84 -3.84 9.54
CA GLY A 27 -1.41 -2.46 9.82
C GLY A 27 -0.10 -2.03 9.16
N GLY A 28 0.56 -2.91 8.41
CA GLY A 28 1.81 -2.64 7.70
C GLY A 28 3.06 -3.04 8.47
N GLY A 29 4.14 -2.29 8.29
CA GLY A 29 5.45 -2.57 8.88
C GLY A 29 6.54 -1.79 8.17
N TYR A 30 7.68 -2.41 7.92
CA TYR A 30 8.83 -1.78 7.30
C TYR A 30 8.70 -1.67 5.78
N LEU A 31 9.03 -0.49 5.24
CA LEU A 31 9.07 -0.23 3.79
C LEU A 31 9.88 -1.28 3.03
N GLN A 32 11.07 -1.63 3.55
CA GLN A 32 11.94 -2.61 2.91
C GLN A 32 11.31 -4.00 2.80
N ALA A 33 10.60 -4.43 3.84
CA ALA A 33 9.88 -5.69 3.81
C ALA A 33 8.75 -5.66 2.78
N ALA A 34 7.99 -4.57 2.70
CA ALA A 34 6.95 -4.38 1.70
C ALA A 34 7.52 -4.41 0.27
N ALA A 35 8.61 -3.69 0.03
CA ALA A 35 9.28 -3.69 -1.27
C ALA A 35 9.77 -5.08 -1.68
N GLN A 36 10.34 -5.84 -0.74
CA GLN A 36 10.79 -7.21 -0.98
C GLN A 36 9.60 -8.16 -1.26
N ILE A 37 8.49 -8.01 -0.54
CA ILE A 37 7.28 -8.83 -0.77
C ILE A 37 6.68 -8.48 -2.13
N ALA A 38 6.51 -7.20 -2.47
CA ALA A 38 6.02 -6.79 -3.78
C ALA A 38 6.92 -7.30 -4.92
N ASN A 39 8.24 -7.29 -4.72
CA ASN A 39 9.20 -7.82 -5.70
C ASN A 39 8.93 -9.28 -6.07
N GLU A 40 8.39 -10.11 -5.16
CA GLU A 40 8.09 -11.52 -5.46
C GLU A 40 7.07 -11.68 -6.61
N PHE A 41 6.26 -10.66 -6.85
CA PHE A 41 5.20 -10.65 -7.86
C PHE A 41 5.56 -9.91 -9.15
N LEU A 42 6.59 -9.07 -9.14
CA LEU A 42 6.90 -8.09 -10.17
C LEU A 42 8.11 -8.47 -11.02
N GLN A 43 8.30 -7.77 -12.13
CA GLN A 43 9.50 -7.89 -12.97
C GLN A 43 10.59 -6.95 -12.44
N LYS A 44 11.84 -7.31 -12.69
CA LYS A 44 12.98 -6.44 -12.42
C LYS A 44 12.78 -5.09 -13.10
N GLY A 45 12.92 -4.02 -12.32
CA GLY A 45 12.77 -2.64 -12.77
C GLY A 45 11.37 -2.06 -12.60
N ASP A 46 10.33 -2.89 -12.37
CA ASP A 46 8.99 -2.38 -12.08
C ASP A 46 9.01 -1.48 -10.84
N LEU A 47 8.38 -0.31 -10.93
CA LEU A 47 8.24 0.60 -9.80
C LEU A 47 7.28 -0.02 -8.77
N ILE A 48 7.68 -0.03 -7.51
CA ILE A 48 6.88 -0.53 -6.39
C ILE A 48 6.18 0.63 -5.68
N VAL A 49 6.95 1.64 -5.33
CA VAL A 49 6.50 2.82 -4.60
C VAL A 49 7.53 3.93 -4.78
N TYR A 50 7.12 5.17 -4.70
CA TYR A 50 8.06 6.27 -4.55
C TYR A 50 7.65 7.18 -3.40
N THR A 51 8.62 7.90 -2.85
CA THR A 51 8.40 8.93 -1.85
C THR A 51 8.68 10.29 -2.45
N SER A 52 7.94 11.31 -2.04
CA SER A 52 8.19 12.70 -2.41
C SER A 52 7.67 13.63 -1.32
N GLY A 53 8.41 14.70 -1.05
CA GLY A 53 8.05 15.72 -0.07
C GLY A 53 8.68 17.05 -0.38
N ARG A 54 8.26 18.11 0.33
CA ARG A 54 8.72 19.47 0.09
C ARG A 54 10.25 19.61 0.18
N ALA A 55 10.86 18.99 1.18
CA ALA A 55 12.31 19.00 1.42
C ALA A 55 12.96 17.63 1.21
N ALA A 56 12.22 16.66 0.67
CA ALA A 56 12.70 15.33 0.37
C ALA A 56 12.43 15.06 -1.12
N PRO A 57 13.48 15.00 -1.96
CA PRO A 57 13.31 14.75 -3.39
C PRO A 57 12.69 13.37 -3.63
N ARG A 58 12.12 13.18 -4.81
CA ARG A 58 11.52 11.91 -5.22
C ARG A 58 12.55 10.79 -5.13
N GLN A 59 12.22 9.75 -4.37
CA GLN A 59 13.00 8.52 -4.25
C GLN A 59 12.15 7.33 -4.68
N GLU A 60 12.64 6.55 -5.64
CA GLU A 60 11.94 5.40 -6.19
C GLU A 60 12.46 4.08 -5.61
N TYR A 61 11.54 3.18 -5.31
CA TYR A 61 11.81 1.81 -4.91
C TYR A 61 11.28 0.87 -6.00
N LYS A 62 12.20 0.18 -6.65
CA LYS A 62 11.93 -0.71 -7.79
C LYS A 62 12.25 -2.15 -7.44
N ALA A 63 11.60 -3.06 -8.14
CA ALA A 63 11.91 -4.48 -8.06
C ALA A 63 13.35 -4.74 -8.50
N GLN A 64 14.15 -5.33 -7.62
CA GLN A 64 15.59 -5.56 -7.83
C GLN A 64 15.88 -6.79 -8.68
N ALA A 65 14.93 -7.72 -8.71
CA ALA A 65 15.02 -8.97 -9.47
C ALA A 65 13.66 -9.37 -10.02
N ASN A 66 13.65 -10.32 -10.92
CA ASN A 66 12.41 -10.96 -11.34
C ASN A 66 11.83 -11.77 -10.18
N GLY A 67 10.61 -11.44 -9.79
CA GLY A 67 9.90 -12.12 -8.72
C GLY A 67 9.68 -13.59 -9.02
N ARG A 68 9.59 -14.41 -7.98
CA ARG A 68 9.40 -15.86 -8.09
C ARG A 68 7.96 -16.25 -8.43
N TRP A 69 6.99 -15.35 -8.14
CA TRP A 69 5.56 -15.54 -8.40
C TRP A 69 5.02 -14.55 -9.43
N ARG A 70 5.58 -14.59 -10.65
CA ARG A 70 5.15 -13.72 -11.77
C ARG A 70 4.05 -14.35 -12.64
N LYS A 71 3.83 -15.66 -12.53
CA LYS A 71 2.79 -16.40 -13.25
C LYS A 71 1.70 -16.80 -12.27
N GLY A 72 0.52 -17.11 -12.80
CA GLY A 72 -0.66 -17.41 -11.99
C GLY A 72 -1.44 -16.15 -11.60
N LYS A 73 -2.70 -16.32 -11.28
CA LYS A 73 -3.56 -15.23 -10.85
C LYS A 73 -3.21 -14.82 -9.41
N VAL A 74 -3.31 -13.53 -9.12
CA VAL A 74 -3.14 -12.99 -7.77
C VAL A 74 -4.35 -12.14 -7.44
N VAL A 75 -4.98 -12.45 -6.32
CA VAL A 75 -6.02 -11.64 -5.70
C VAL A 75 -5.47 -11.17 -4.36
N VAL A 76 -5.54 -9.88 -4.11
CA VAL A 76 -5.15 -9.28 -2.82
C VAL A 76 -6.42 -8.87 -2.08
N LEU A 77 -6.61 -9.37 -0.87
CA LEU A 77 -7.73 -8.95 -0.02
C LEU A 77 -7.30 -7.77 0.85
N THR A 78 -8.18 -6.77 0.95
CA THR A 78 -7.94 -5.57 1.76
C THR A 78 -9.19 -5.12 2.48
N ASN A 79 -9.02 -4.46 3.62
CA ASN A 79 -10.10 -3.80 4.33
C ASN A 79 -9.66 -2.43 4.88
N GLU A 80 -10.52 -1.77 5.64
CA GLU A 80 -10.30 -0.46 6.24
C GLU A 80 -9.14 -0.40 7.25
N PHE A 81 -8.66 -1.54 7.72
CA PHE A 81 -7.52 -1.66 8.62
C PHE A 81 -6.22 -2.02 7.90
N THR A 82 -6.29 -2.38 6.62
CA THR A 82 -5.10 -2.53 5.78
C THR A 82 -4.39 -1.18 5.66
N ALA A 83 -3.15 -1.07 6.15
CA ALA A 83 -2.48 0.23 6.28
C ALA A 83 -0.99 0.20 5.93
N SER A 84 -0.42 1.38 5.57
CA SER A 84 1.01 1.63 5.48
C SER A 84 1.73 0.68 4.49
N ALA A 85 2.67 -0.15 4.98
CA ALA A 85 3.44 -1.09 4.15
C ALA A 85 2.54 -2.11 3.41
N ALA A 86 1.39 -2.49 3.97
CA ALA A 86 0.40 -3.34 3.29
C ALA A 86 -0.24 -2.60 2.11
N GLU A 87 -0.46 -1.28 2.21
CA GLU A 87 -0.96 -0.44 1.11
C GLU A 87 0.08 -0.27 0.00
N ILE A 88 1.36 -0.30 0.33
CA ILE A 88 2.45 -0.31 -0.67
C ILE A 88 2.39 -1.59 -1.49
N VAL A 89 2.25 -2.75 -0.85
CA VAL A 89 2.19 -4.04 -1.55
C VAL A 89 0.95 -4.14 -2.42
N SER A 90 -0.24 -3.86 -1.87
CA SER A 90 -1.50 -3.90 -2.63
C SER A 90 -1.51 -2.90 -3.78
N GLY A 91 -1.05 -1.67 -3.55
CA GLY A 91 -0.95 -0.63 -4.56
C GLY A 91 0.03 -0.97 -5.69
N ALA A 92 1.18 -1.56 -5.38
CA ALA A 92 2.14 -2.01 -6.39
C ALA A 92 1.56 -3.13 -7.27
N ILE A 93 0.89 -4.12 -6.67
CA ILE A 93 0.26 -5.22 -7.41
C ILE A 93 -0.86 -4.69 -8.31
N GLN A 94 -1.69 -3.77 -7.79
CA GLN A 94 -2.79 -3.15 -8.53
C GLN A 94 -2.26 -2.32 -9.71
N ASP A 95 -1.36 -1.39 -9.46
CA ASP A 95 -0.94 -0.40 -10.46
C ASP A 95 -0.04 -1.00 -11.55
N GLN A 96 0.62 -2.12 -11.27
CA GLN A 96 1.38 -2.90 -12.25
C GLN A 96 0.52 -3.92 -13.01
N ASP A 97 -0.79 -3.93 -12.82
CA ASP A 97 -1.73 -4.92 -13.40
C ASP A 97 -1.31 -6.37 -13.12
N ARG A 98 -0.63 -6.59 -11.99
CA ARG A 98 -0.15 -7.91 -11.62
C ARG A 98 -1.24 -8.77 -11.00
N GLY A 99 -2.23 -8.16 -10.39
CA GLY A 99 -3.33 -8.84 -9.71
C GLY A 99 -4.50 -7.91 -9.46
N VAL A 100 -5.58 -8.47 -8.94
CA VAL A 100 -6.80 -7.75 -8.58
C VAL A 100 -6.84 -7.51 -7.08
N VAL A 101 -7.16 -6.28 -6.67
CA VAL A 101 -7.44 -5.96 -5.27
C VAL A 101 -8.94 -6.05 -5.04
N VAL A 102 -9.34 -6.81 -4.03
CA VAL A 102 -10.73 -7.06 -3.66
C VAL A 102 -10.94 -6.72 -2.20
N GLY A 103 -12.05 -6.10 -1.89
CA GLY A 103 -12.40 -5.72 -0.52
C GLY A 103 -12.73 -4.24 -0.39
N ARG A 104 -12.50 -3.67 0.78
CA ARG A 104 -12.84 -2.29 1.08
C ARG A 104 -11.63 -1.35 0.93
N ARG A 105 -11.91 -0.07 0.80
CA ARG A 105 -10.88 0.98 0.78
C ARG A 105 -10.01 0.88 2.03
N THR A 106 -8.69 0.89 1.82
CA THR A 106 -7.69 0.79 2.87
C THR A 106 -7.64 2.03 3.76
N PHE A 107 -6.84 1.99 4.80
CA PHE A 107 -6.77 3.05 5.82
C PHE A 107 -6.26 4.39 5.27
N GLY A 108 -5.29 4.38 4.37
CA GLY A 108 -4.68 5.59 3.83
C GLY A 108 -3.56 6.17 4.72
N LYS A 109 -2.62 5.33 5.19
CA LYS A 109 -1.44 5.75 5.97
C LYS A 109 -0.20 5.82 5.09
N GLY A 110 0.03 6.96 4.48
CA GLY A 110 1.10 7.17 3.50
C GLY A 110 2.16 8.21 3.90
N LEU A 111 2.42 8.42 5.21
CA LEU A 111 3.42 9.36 5.70
C LEU A 111 4.78 8.70 5.86
N VAL A 112 5.83 9.35 5.33
CA VAL A 112 7.23 9.04 5.62
C VAL A 112 7.66 9.87 6.81
N GLN A 113 7.99 9.21 7.92
CA GLN A 113 8.42 9.87 9.14
C GLN A 113 9.88 9.56 9.44
N ARG A 114 10.63 10.57 9.83
CA ARG A 114 12.02 10.47 10.29
C ARG A 114 12.07 10.75 11.78
N PRO A 115 12.61 9.84 12.59
CA PRO A 115 12.87 10.11 13.98
C PRO A 115 14.06 11.08 14.11
N LEU A 116 13.94 12.03 15.02
CA LEU A 116 15.00 12.94 15.44
C LEU A 116 15.16 12.76 16.95
N SER A 117 16.25 12.16 17.37
CA SER A 117 16.56 11.93 18.78
C SER A 117 17.29 13.13 19.36
N PHE A 118 17.04 13.43 20.63
CA PHE A 118 17.70 14.45 21.42
C PHE A 118 18.63 13.81 22.47
N ASP A 119 19.54 14.61 23.01
CA ASP A 119 20.56 14.15 23.98
C ASP A 119 19.95 13.65 25.30
N ASP A 120 18.75 14.09 25.63
CA ASP A 120 18.00 13.67 26.82
C ASP A 120 17.24 12.33 26.62
N GLY A 121 17.38 11.70 25.42
CA GLY A 121 16.72 10.45 25.06
C GLY A 121 15.28 10.65 24.54
N SER A 122 14.76 11.87 24.46
CA SER A 122 13.48 12.13 23.81
C SER A 122 13.59 12.06 22.29
N GLU A 123 12.46 11.87 21.59
CA GLU A 123 12.41 11.74 20.15
C GLU A 123 11.22 12.51 19.56
N ILE A 124 11.47 13.20 18.46
CA ILE A 124 10.43 13.78 17.61
C ILE A 124 10.35 12.99 16.31
N ARG A 125 9.14 12.61 15.91
CA ARG A 125 8.87 12.02 14.58
C ARG A 125 8.38 13.09 13.63
N LEU A 126 9.25 13.49 12.71
CA LEU A 126 8.96 14.50 11.71
C LEU A 126 8.50 13.85 10.40
N THR A 127 7.32 14.24 9.90
CA THR A 127 6.89 13.88 8.56
C THR A 127 7.69 14.66 7.52
N ILE A 128 8.36 13.94 6.61
CA ILE A 128 9.26 14.53 5.60
C ILE A 128 8.77 14.31 4.17
N ALA A 129 7.93 13.30 3.92
CA ALA A 129 7.42 12.94 2.60
C ALA A 129 6.12 12.14 2.70
N HIS A 130 5.51 11.90 1.53
CA HIS A 130 4.39 10.96 1.34
C HIS A 130 4.83 9.79 0.48
N TYR A 131 4.12 8.66 0.64
CA TYR A 131 4.21 7.51 -0.25
C TYR A 131 3.23 7.63 -1.39
N TYR A 132 3.69 7.29 -2.59
CA TYR A 132 2.90 7.25 -3.82
C TYR A 132 3.02 5.89 -4.49
N THR A 133 1.90 5.37 -4.96
CA THR A 133 1.87 4.13 -5.75
C THR A 133 2.46 4.37 -7.15
N PRO A 134 2.76 3.33 -7.93
CA PRO A 134 3.32 3.48 -9.27
C PRO A 134 2.51 4.39 -10.21
N SER A 135 1.19 4.40 -10.10
CA SER A 135 0.31 5.27 -10.90
C SER A 135 0.35 6.75 -10.48
N GLY A 136 1.04 7.09 -9.39
CA GLY A 136 1.10 8.44 -8.85
C GLY A 136 0.06 8.75 -7.77
N ARG A 137 -0.77 7.79 -7.41
CA ARG A 137 -1.77 7.95 -6.35
C ARG A 137 -1.08 8.08 -4.99
N CYS A 138 -1.39 9.16 -4.26
CA CYS A 138 -0.94 9.32 -2.87
C CYS A 138 -1.65 8.31 -1.96
N ILE A 139 -0.89 7.52 -1.21
CA ILE A 139 -1.46 6.56 -0.25
C ILE A 139 -2.10 7.30 0.93
N GLN A 140 -1.53 8.46 1.32
CA GLN A 140 -2.04 9.21 2.46
C GLN A 140 -3.44 9.74 2.20
N LYS A 141 -4.38 9.39 3.08
CA LYS A 141 -5.73 9.99 3.07
C LYS A 141 -5.66 11.50 3.31
N PRO A 142 -6.62 12.28 2.80
CA PRO A 142 -6.65 13.73 2.99
C PRO A 142 -6.53 14.11 4.47
N TYR A 143 -5.77 15.16 4.75
CA TYR A 143 -5.58 15.72 6.08
C TYR A 143 -5.63 17.24 6.01
N LYS A 144 -6.50 17.83 6.80
CA LYS A 144 -6.56 19.29 6.98
C LYS A 144 -5.77 19.69 8.22
N LYS A 145 -4.84 20.64 8.06
CA LYS A 145 -4.05 21.18 9.18
C LYS A 145 -4.99 21.73 10.26
N GLY A 146 -4.83 21.24 11.48
CA GLY A 146 -5.66 21.65 12.63
C GLY A 146 -6.89 20.77 12.88
N ASP A 147 -7.31 19.96 11.92
CA ASP A 147 -8.48 19.08 12.03
C ASP A 147 -8.07 17.65 12.40
N ARG A 148 -7.63 17.49 13.64
CA ARG A 148 -7.26 16.18 14.19
C ARG A 148 -8.47 15.28 14.41
N LEU A 149 -9.62 15.89 14.71
CA LEU A 149 -10.83 15.14 15.00
C LEU A 149 -11.38 14.46 13.76
N ASP A 150 -11.51 15.19 12.64
CA ASP A 150 -11.97 14.63 11.36
C ASP A 150 -11.06 13.46 10.91
N TYR A 151 -9.74 13.62 11.05
CA TYR A 151 -8.79 12.55 10.74
C TYR A 151 -8.98 11.30 11.62
N ALA A 152 -9.23 11.49 12.91
CA ALA A 152 -9.46 10.40 13.86
C ALA A 152 -10.80 9.70 13.61
N MET A 153 -11.84 10.46 13.23
CA MET A 153 -13.19 9.99 12.99
C MET A 153 -13.41 9.46 11.56
N ASP A 154 -12.39 9.36 10.74
CA ASP A 154 -12.50 8.96 9.34
C ASP A 154 -13.27 7.63 9.15
N LEU A 155 -12.99 6.61 9.95
CA LEU A 155 -13.69 5.32 9.86
C LEU A 155 -15.17 5.45 10.24
N ASP A 156 -15.47 6.20 11.30
CA ASP A 156 -16.86 6.48 11.70
C ASP A 156 -17.62 7.25 10.63
N ASN A 157 -16.95 8.23 10.00
CA ASN A 157 -17.53 9.01 8.92
C ASN A 157 -17.80 8.13 7.70
N ARG A 158 -16.87 7.25 7.33
CA ARG A 158 -17.03 6.26 6.25
C ARG A 158 -18.22 5.33 6.52
N TYR A 159 -18.34 4.83 7.76
CA TYR A 159 -19.47 4.00 8.17
C TYR A 159 -20.80 4.76 8.07
N LYS A 160 -20.89 5.98 8.62
CA LYS A 160 -22.09 6.83 8.57
C LYS A 160 -22.52 7.18 7.14
N HIS A 161 -21.56 7.31 6.21
CA HIS A 161 -21.85 7.54 4.80
C HIS A 161 -22.19 6.26 4.02
N GLY A 162 -22.24 5.09 4.70
CA GLY A 162 -22.67 3.84 4.10
C GLY A 162 -21.57 3.14 3.26
N GLU A 163 -20.32 3.60 3.32
CA GLU A 163 -19.22 3.03 2.50
C GLU A 163 -19.01 1.52 2.73
N PHE A 164 -19.34 1.03 3.92
CA PHE A 164 -19.15 -0.39 4.27
C PHE A 164 -20.33 -1.28 3.90
N THR A 165 -21.47 -0.70 3.57
CA THR A 165 -22.73 -1.43 3.33
C THR A 165 -23.31 -1.20 1.95
N ASN A 166 -22.94 -0.11 1.28
CA ASN A 166 -23.47 0.25 -0.03
C ASN A 166 -22.36 0.79 -0.94
N GLN A 167 -22.03 0.05 -2.00
CA GLN A 167 -21.02 0.44 -2.96
C GLN A 167 -21.35 1.76 -3.69
N ASP A 168 -22.62 2.05 -3.90
CA ASP A 168 -23.08 3.27 -4.57
C ASP A 168 -22.85 4.55 -3.74
N SER A 169 -22.55 4.41 -2.45
CA SER A 169 -22.19 5.56 -1.60
C SER A 169 -20.74 6.04 -1.81
N ILE A 170 -19.92 5.30 -2.58
CA ILE A 170 -18.53 5.66 -2.84
C ILE A 170 -18.45 6.57 -4.06
N HIS A 171 -18.34 7.88 -3.81
CA HIS A 171 -18.17 8.87 -4.86
C HIS A 171 -16.72 9.32 -4.96
N LEU A 172 -16.08 9.04 -6.09
CA LEU A 172 -14.74 9.53 -6.41
C LEU A 172 -14.83 10.64 -7.45
N SER A 173 -14.22 11.79 -7.16
CA SER A 173 -14.07 12.83 -8.17
C SER A 173 -13.16 12.37 -9.31
N ASP A 174 -13.33 12.90 -10.53
CA ASP A 174 -12.51 12.54 -11.68
C ASP A 174 -11.02 12.84 -11.44
N SER A 175 -10.70 13.85 -10.64
CA SER A 175 -9.34 14.19 -10.23
C SER A 175 -8.66 13.12 -9.37
N LEU A 176 -9.42 12.17 -8.81
CA LEU A 176 -8.92 11.06 -8.00
C LEU A 176 -8.92 9.73 -8.76
N LYS A 177 -9.19 9.75 -10.06
CA LYS A 177 -9.09 8.58 -10.93
C LYS A 177 -7.63 8.39 -11.36
N TYR A 178 -7.08 7.23 -11.05
CA TYR A 178 -5.75 6.81 -11.46
C TYR A 178 -5.87 5.56 -12.31
N TYR A 179 -5.00 5.46 -13.30
CA TYR A 179 -4.98 4.33 -14.23
C TYR A 179 -3.76 3.46 -13.96
N THR A 180 -3.93 2.17 -14.13
CA THR A 180 -2.83 1.20 -14.03
C THR A 180 -1.83 1.42 -15.17
N LEU A 181 -0.58 0.95 -14.98
CA LEU A 181 0.52 1.25 -15.90
C LEU A 181 0.48 0.41 -17.18
N ARG A 182 -0.08 -0.79 -17.10
CA ARG A 182 -0.21 -1.71 -18.22
C ARG A 182 -1.66 -1.72 -18.67
N LYS A 183 -2.04 -0.79 -19.53
CA LYS A 183 -3.38 -0.74 -20.10
C LYS A 183 -3.71 -2.08 -20.78
N HIS A 184 -4.63 -2.82 -20.23
CA HIS A 184 -5.29 -3.96 -20.89
C HIS A 184 -6.76 -3.64 -21.08
#